data_7f1f94a6c4d27b2443cdaa1031e1bbe9
#
_entry.id   7f1f94a6c4d27b2443cdaa1031e1bbe9
#
_cell.length_a   1.000
_cell.length_b   1.000
_cell.length_c   1.000
_cell.angle_alpha   90.00
_cell.angle_beta   90.00
_cell.angle_gamma   90.00
#
_symmetry.space_group_name_H-M   'P 1'
#
loop_
_entity.id
_entity.type
_entity.pdbx_description
1 polymer ?
#
loop_
_entity_poly.entity_id
_entity_poly.type
_entity_poly.pdbx_seq_one_letter_code
_entity_poly.pdbx_strand_id
1 'polypeptide(L)' 'SGERTEISRQLDDWGLSAAEKDIAWMILKGLQFKEIATARGTSERTVRQQAQTIYAKSGMANRTEFAAHFLESYRF' A
#
# COMPACT_ATOMS: atom_id res chain seq x y z
N SER A 1 17.37 -4.52 -2.31
CA SER A 1 17.21 -5.44 -3.43
C SER A 1 16.50 -4.80 -4.60
N GLY A 2 16.61 -5.40 -5.78
CA GLY A 2 15.99 -4.90 -6.99
C GLY A 2 14.47 -4.82 -6.90
N GLU A 3 13.83 -5.84 -6.34
CA GLU A 3 12.38 -5.89 -6.21
C GLU A 3 11.86 -4.76 -5.32
N ARG A 4 12.54 -4.51 -4.20
CA ARG A 4 12.15 -3.45 -3.28
C ARG A 4 12.27 -2.08 -3.94
N THR A 5 13.33 -1.87 -4.72
CA THR A 5 13.54 -0.63 -5.45
C THR A 5 12.45 -0.42 -6.50
N GLU A 6 12.08 -1.47 -7.23
CA GLU A 6 11.03 -1.40 -8.23
C GLU A 6 9.67 -1.09 -7.62
N ILE A 7 9.36 -1.71 -6.48
CA ILE A 7 8.11 -1.43 -5.77
C ILE A 7 8.07 0.05 -5.35
N SER A 8 9.17 0.55 -4.75
CA SER A 8 9.25 1.96 -4.34
C SER A 8 9.03 2.89 -5.53
N ARG A 9 9.63 2.59 -6.67
CA ARG A 9 9.48 3.38 -7.88
C ARG A 9 8.03 3.41 -8.34
N GLN A 10 7.37 2.24 -8.32
CA GLN A 10 5.97 2.14 -8.70
C GLN A 10 5.08 3.00 -7.78
N LEU A 11 5.33 2.95 -6.48
CA LEU A 11 4.56 3.76 -5.53
C LEU A 11 4.76 5.26 -5.78
N ASP A 12 5.98 5.66 -6.12
CA ASP A 12 6.28 7.04 -6.48
C ASP A 12 5.57 7.43 -7.78
N ASP A 13 5.58 6.56 -8.78
CA ASP A 13 4.95 6.81 -10.08
C ASP A 13 3.44 7.03 -9.94
N TRP A 14 2.81 6.36 -8.99
CA TRP A 14 1.39 6.57 -8.70
C TRP A 14 1.13 7.86 -7.92
N GLY A 15 2.16 8.58 -7.52
CA GLY A 15 2.01 9.84 -6.80
C GLY A 15 1.60 9.69 -5.35
N LEU A 16 1.94 8.58 -4.71
CA LEU A 16 1.60 8.38 -3.30
C LEU A 16 2.42 9.32 -2.43
N SER A 17 1.78 9.88 -1.40
CA SER A 17 2.46 10.67 -0.38
C SER A 17 3.36 9.79 0.48
N ALA A 18 4.22 10.40 1.29
CA ALA A 18 5.07 9.63 2.20
C ALA A 18 4.26 8.74 3.13
N ALA A 19 3.18 9.28 3.71
CA ALA A 19 2.31 8.50 4.59
C ALA A 19 1.64 7.35 3.83
N GLU A 20 1.18 7.61 2.62
CA GLU A 20 0.54 6.59 1.79
C GLU A 20 1.52 5.49 1.41
N LYS A 21 2.77 5.84 1.11
CA LYS A 21 3.79 4.83 0.81
C LYS A 21 4.06 3.93 2.01
N ASP A 22 4.12 4.50 3.21
CA ASP A 22 4.28 3.69 4.43
C ASP A 22 3.14 2.70 4.60
N ILE A 23 1.91 3.17 4.41
CA ILE A 23 0.73 2.31 4.52
C ILE A 23 0.74 1.24 3.44
N ALA A 24 1.10 1.61 2.21
CA ALA A 24 1.18 0.66 1.10
C ALA A 24 2.17 -0.48 1.42
N TRP A 25 3.33 -0.15 1.98
CA TRP A 25 4.29 -1.16 2.39
C TRP A 25 3.74 -2.09 3.46
N MET A 26 3.00 -1.55 4.44
CA MET A 26 2.38 -2.37 5.48
C MET A 26 1.32 -3.30 4.90
N ILE A 27 0.54 -2.81 3.94
CA ILE A 27 -0.44 -3.64 3.21
C ILE A 27 0.28 -4.79 2.50
N LEU A 28 1.37 -4.50 1.81
CA LEU A 28 2.13 -5.51 1.08
C LEU A 28 2.77 -6.54 2.01
N LYS A 29 3.11 -6.14 3.23
CA LYS A 29 3.63 -7.05 4.24
C LYS A 29 2.55 -7.90 4.90
N GLY A 30 1.28 -7.64 4.59
CA GLY A 30 0.17 -8.43 5.10
C GLY A 30 -0.46 -7.93 6.38
N LEU A 31 -0.13 -6.72 6.84
CA LEU A 31 -0.73 -6.17 8.05
C LEU A 31 -2.20 -5.85 7.82
N GLN A 32 -3.02 -6.14 8.83
CA GLN A 32 -4.42 -5.72 8.81
C GLN A 32 -4.52 -4.23 9.09
N PHE A 33 -5.60 -3.59 8.67
CA PHE A 33 -5.79 -2.16 8.89
C PHE A 33 -5.71 -1.79 10.38
N LYS A 34 -6.21 -2.66 11.26
CA LYS A 34 -6.12 -2.45 12.70
C LYS A 34 -4.65 -2.37 13.15
N GLU A 35 -3.82 -3.26 12.62
CA GLU A 35 -2.40 -3.29 12.93
C GLU A 35 -1.68 -2.06 12.39
N ILE A 36 -2.04 -1.64 11.18
CA ILE A 36 -1.47 -0.43 10.59
C ILE A 36 -1.84 0.80 11.42
N ALA A 37 -3.09 0.87 11.85
CA ALA A 37 -3.57 1.97 12.69
C ALA A 37 -2.78 2.07 13.99
N THR A 38 -2.54 0.92 14.64
CA THR A 38 -1.74 0.86 15.86
C THR A 38 -0.31 1.34 15.60
N ALA A 39 0.31 0.83 14.54
CA ALA A 39 1.70 1.17 14.19
C ALA A 39 1.86 2.66 13.89
N ARG A 40 0.86 3.29 13.29
CA ARG A 40 0.94 4.69 12.89
C ARG A 40 0.32 5.66 13.92
N GLY A 41 -0.24 5.14 15.00
CA GLY A 41 -0.86 5.98 16.03
C GLY A 41 -2.11 6.71 15.54
N THR A 42 -2.90 6.06 14.72
CA THR A 42 -4.12 6.64 14.17
C THR A 42 -5.29 5.66 14.30
N SER A 43 -6.47 6.06 13.86
CA SER A 43 -7.65 5.19 13.91
C SER A 43 -7.70 4.27 12.70
N GLU A 44 -8.37 3.14 12.86
CA GLU A 44 -8.58 2.21 11.75
C GLU A 44 -9.38 2.89 10.63
N ARG A 45 -10.33 3.75 11.00
CA ARG A 45 -11.12 4.51 10.03
C ARG A 45 -10.22 5.38 9.15
N THR A 46 -9.24 6.05 9.75
CA THR A 46 -8.30 6.88 9.01
C THR A 46 -7.48 6.03 8.05
N VAL A 47 -7.02 4.86 8.50
CA VAL A 47 -6.26 3.94 7.64
C VAL A 47 -7.13 3.47 6.46
N ARG A 48 -8.40 3.16 6.70
CA ARG A 48 -9.31 2.75 5.61
C ARG A 48 -9.47 3.85 4.58
N GLN A 49 -9.60 5.10 5.02
CA GLN A 49 -9.71 6.23 4.11
C GLN A 49 -8.43 6.42 3.31
N GLN A 50 -7.29 6.29 3.96
CA GLN A 50 -5.99 6.39 3.28
C GLN A 50 -5.80 5.25 2.28
N ALA A 51 -6.24 4.04 2.63
CA ALA A 51 -6.17 2.90 1.72
C ALA A 51 -7.03 3.14 0.47
N GLN A 52 -8.23 3.70 0.64
CA GLN A 52 -9.08 4.02 -0.51
C GLN A 52 -8.39 5.01 -1.45
N THR A 53 -7.70 5.99 -0.90
CA THR A 53 -6.94 6.94 -1.71
C THR A 53 -5.80 6.25 -2.45
N ILE A 54 -5.10 5.33 -1.78
CA ILE A 54 -4.02 4.53 -2.39
C ILE A 54 -4.58 3.72 -3.57
N TYR A 55 -5.71 3.04 -3.39
CA TYR A 55 -6.31 2.26 -4.46
C TYR A 55 -6.74 3.15 -5.63
N ALA A 56 -7.32 4.30 -5.34
CA ALA A 56 -7.72 5.23 -6.38
C ALA A 56 -6.51 5.71 -7.19
N LYS A 57 -5.42 6.08 -6.53
CA LYS A 57 -4.21 6.55 -7.20
C LYS A 57 -3.53 5.45 -8.02
N SER A 58 -3.64 4.21 -7.58
CA SER A 58 -3.02 3.07 -8.28
C SER A 58 -3.95 2.45 -9.32
N GLY A 59 -5.20 2.88 -9.39
CA GLY A 59 -6.17 2.31 -10.32
C GLY A 59 -6.65 0.93 -9.92
N MET A 60 -6.51 0.56 -8.65
CA MET A 60 -6.96 -0.73 -8.13
C MET A 60 -8.29 -0.57 -7.40
N ALA A 61 -9.12 -1.62 -7.43
CA ALA A 61 -10.44 -1.56 -6.82
C ALA A 61 -10.41 -1.78 -5.31
N ASN A 62 -9.44 -2.58 -4.83
CA ASN A 62 -9.42 -3.00 -3.44
C ASN A 62 -8.05 -3.54 -3.05
N ARG A 63 -7.92 -3.94 -1.78
CA ARG A 63 -6.67 -4.46 -1.24
C ARG A 63 -6.17 -5.70 -1.98
N THR A 64 -7.07 -6.59 -2.34
CA THR A 64 -6.71 -7.83 -3.03
C THR A 64 -6.08 -7.54 -4.38
N GLU A 65 -6.68 -6.65 -5.17
CA GLU A 65 -6.11 -6.24 -6.46
C GLU A 65 -4.76 -5.58 -6.29
N PHE A 66 -4.64 -4.71 -5.30
CA PHE A 66 -3.41 -3.99 -5.04
C PHE A 66 -2.26 -4.97 -4.74
N ALA A 67 -2.49 -5.91 -3.82
CA ALA A 67 -1.48 -6.90 -3.48
C ALA A 67 -1.17 -7.83 -4.65
N ALA A 68 -2.19 -8.26 -5.38
CA ALA A 68 -2.03 -9.17 -6.51
C ALA A 68 -1.19 -8.53 -7.62
N HIS A 69 -1.34 -7.22 -7.84
CA HIS A 69 -0.55 -6.52 -8.84
C HIS A 69 0.96 -6.74 -8.62
N PHE A 70 1.39 -6.61 -7.36
CA PHE A 70 2.81 -6.79 -7.04
C PHE A 70 3.26 -8.24 -7.12
N LEU A 71 2.42 -9.17 -6.69
CA LEU A 71 2.73 -10.58 -6.78
C LEU A 71 2.92 -11.02 -8.24
N GLU A 72 2.05 -10.57 -9.12
CA GLU A 72 2.12 -10.91 -10.54
C GLU A 72 3.29 -10.22 -11.22
N SER A 73 3.52 -8.95 -10.91
CA SER A 73 4.54 -8.15 -11.59
C SER A 73 5.95 -8.53 -11.19
N TYR A 74 6.17 -8.96 -9.95
CA TYR A 74 7.51 -9.16 -9.41
C TYR A 74 7.84 -10.62 -9.08
N ARG A 75 6.92 -11.52 -9.28
CA ARG A 75 7.14 -12.97 -9.18
C ARG A 75 7.79 -13.41 -7.88
N PHE A 76 7.15 -13.08 -6.78
CA PHE A 76 7.63 -13.52 -5.47
C PHE A 76 7.67 -15.04 -5.34
#